data_e18a7220fcd83db959aabe441d9e235a
#
_entry.id   e18a7220fcd83db959aabe441d9e235a
#
_cell.length_a   1.000
_cell.length_b   1.000
_cell.length_c   1.000
_cell.angle_alpha   90.00
_cell.angle_beta   90.00
_cell.angle_gamma   90.00
#
_symmetry.space_group_name_H-M   'P 1'
#
loop_
_entity.id
_entity.type
_entity.pdbx_description
1 polymer ?
#
loop_
_entity_poly.entity_id
_entity_poly.type
_entity_poly.pdbx_seq_one_letter_code
_entity_poly.pdbx_strand_id
1 'polypeptide(L)'
;MPVLFSMDRHELSFADYQAGTFRPGFDGLRAIGFLLVVTAHIPAVPLFSYLQGWTAVWVFFAISGYLVTMLLIREERKAGAIAYGPFLVRRFFRIVPGYAAAILIYWIALYSLPPLADEYQLFMARLPFYLTLMPEYAHTDVFTIFVHTWIIGIEAKFYLFFPLAFLLIRDEGWRFGVTAVTTAVLTWQGSFTAHSYCAILAGVMLAQLLEWPRAYAVIATLTRVPATVPMGFVVALFVMLRYVEVLPAVAVVAAYLVAYVTLQEGIMRRVLAYGPLVYLGQRSYGAYLLHVLAIHLGYMAFGSTTLPSGLLTTVFTLALTIPAAELLYRTVERPCMEMARRLTKR
;
A
#
# COMPACT_ATOMS: atom_id res chain seq x y z
N MET A 1 -31.77 -26.60 14.51
CA MET A 1 -31.40 -25.23 14.16
C MET A 1 -31.62 -24.35 15.37
N PRO A 2 -30.62 -23.90 16.07
CA PRO A 2 -29.89 -22.65 15.92
C PRO A 2 -28.41 -22.81 16.36
N VAL A 3 -27.48 -22.94 15.43
CA VAL A 3 -26.03 -23.04 15.74
C VAL A 3 -25.21 -22.09 14.85
N LEU A 4 -25.82 -21.02 14.35
CA LEU A 4 -25.15 -20.17 13.33
C LEU A 4 -24.58 -18.83 13.85
N PHE A 5 -24.64 -18.52 15.15
CA PHE A 5 -24.17 -17.22 15.69
C PHE A 5 -23.41 -17.29 17.03
N SER A 6 -22.76 -18.38 17.36
CA SER A 6 -21.67 -18.29 18.35
C SER A 6 -20.43 -17.75 17.60
N MET A 7 -20.38 -16.43 17.47
CA MET A 7 -19.20 -15.73 17.03
C MET A 7 -18.22 -15.75 18.22
N ASP A 8 -17.36 -16.74 18.31
CA ASP A 8 -16.16 -16.68 19.13
C ASP A 8 -15.29 -15.56 18.56
N ARG A 9 -15.51 -14.36 19.09
CA ARG A 9 -14.70 -13.18 18.82
C ARG A 9 -13.44 -13.29 19.69
N HIS A 10 -12.46 -14.04 19.25
CA HIS A 10 -11.16 -14.02 19.87
C HIS A 10 -10.47 -12.71 19.47
N GLU A 11 -10.41 -11.79 20.42
CA GLU A 11 -9.58 -10.59 20.34
C GLU A 11 -8.14 -10.98 20.68
N LEU A 12 -7.19 -10.40 19.97
CA LEU A 12 -5.79 -10.55 20.30
C LEU A 12 -5.51 -9.93 21.67
N SER A 13 -4.89 -10.67 22.59
CA SER A 13 -4.45 -10.08 23.85
C SER A 13 -3.25 -9.13 23.61
N PHE A 14 -3.03 -8.18 24.51
CA PHE A 14 -1.88 -7.30 24.44
C PHE A 14 -0.53 -8.06 24.45
N ALA A 15 -0.45 -9.13 25.23
CA ALA A 15 0.72 -10.00 25.28
C ALA A 15 0.97 -10.72 23.94
N ASP A 16 -0.11 -11.25 23.32
CA ASP A 16 0.01 -11.90 22.01
C ASP A 16 0.34 -10.90 20.90
N TYR A 17 -0.18 -9.66 20.99
CA TYR A 17 0.21 -8.58 20.09
C TYR A 17 1.71 -8.31 20.18
N GLN A 18 2.25 -8.18 21.40
CA GLN A 18 3.67 -7.95 21.61
C GLN A 18 4.55 -9.15 21.20
N ALA A 19 4.07 -10.38 21.37
CA ALA A 19 4.76 -11.59 20.95
C ALA A 19 4.95 -11.72 19.43
N GLY A 20 4.19 -11.00 18.64
CA GLY A 20 4.54 -10.75 17.24
C GLY A 20 4.25 -11.83 16.23
N THR A 21 3.08 -12.44 16.22
CA THR A 21 2.69 -13.39 15.15
C THR A 21 2.45 -12.68 13.82
N PHE A 22 2.93 -13.28 12.72
CA PHE A 22 2.63 -12.83 11.35
C PHE A 22 1.12 -12.92 11.07
N ARG A 23 0.57 -11.92 10.33
CA ARG A 23 -0.85 -11.85 10.04
C ARG A 23 -1.10 -11.78 8.53
N PRO A 24 -1.59 -12.87 7.93
CA PRO A 24 -1.83 -12.95 6.47
C PRO A 24 -2.92 -11.99 5.97
N GLY A 25 -3.75 -11.43 6.85
CA GLY A 25 -4.79 -10.45 6.49
C GLY A 25 -4.28 -9.20 5.79
N PHE A 26 -3.03 -8.78 6.02
CA PHE A 26 -2.45 -7.65 5.28
C PHE A 26 -2.20 -7.97 3.81
N ASP A 27 -1.84 -9.19 3.48
CA ASP A 27 -1.69 -9.59 2.09
C ASP A 27 -3.05 -9.57 1.39
N GLY A 28 -4.12 -10.06 2.05
CA GLY A 28 -5.48 -9.94 1.53
C GLY A 28 -5.94 -8.49 1.32
N LEU A 29 -5.64 -7.59 2.27
CA LEU A 29 -5.91 -6.16 2.10
C LEU A 29 -5.18 -5.57 0.89
N ARG A 30 -3.91 -5.93 0.69
CA ARG A 30 -3.14 -5.51 -0.49
C ARG A 30 -3.73 -6.06 -1.78
N ALA A 31 -4.22 -7.31 -1.78
CA ALA A 31 -4.88 -7.89 -2.94
C ALA A 31 -6.14 -7.11 -3.33
N ILE A 32 -7.02 -6.85 -2.37
CA ILE A 32 -8.24 -6.07 -2.59
C ILE A 32 -7.88 -4.64 -3.02
N GLY A 33 -6.90 -4.03 -2.37
CA GLY A 33 -6.40 -2.70 -2.73
C GLY A 33 -5.89 -2.64 -4.16
N PHE A 34 -5.12 -3.63 -4.61
CA PHE A 34 -4.67 -3.71 -6.00
C PHE A 34 -5.84 -3.82 -6.98
N LEU A 35 -6.83 -4.67 -6.70
CA LEU A 35 -8.01 -4.80 -7.56
C LEU A 35 -8.79 -3.48 -7.65
N LEU A 36 -8.95 -2.75 -6.54
CA LEU A 36 -9.56 -1.42 -6.52
C LEU A 36 -8.74 -0.40 -7.32
N VAL A 37 -7.42 -0.41 -7.23
CA VAL A 37 -6.55 0.47 -8.04
C VAL A 37 -6.74 0.22 -9.53
N VAL A 38 -6.85 -1.03 -9.97
CA VAL A 38 -7.15 -1.35 -11.39
C VAL A 38 -8.46 -0.68 -11.82
N THR A 39 -9.50 -0.73 -10.98
CA THR A 39 -10.79 -0.09 -11.33
C THR A 39 -10.69 1.43 -11.51
N ALA A 40 -9.81 2.09 -10.76
CA ALA A 40 -9.60 3.54 -10.87
C ALA A 40 -9.03 3.98 -12.22
N HIS A 41 -8.37 3.07 -12.95
CA HIS A 41 -7.75 3.36 -14.23
C HIS A 41 -8.61 2.93 -15.45
N ILE A 42 -9.85 2.45 -15.21
CA ILE A 42 -10.74 1.98 -16.27
C ILE A 42 -12.10 2.72 -16.19
N PRO A 43 -12.15 4.01 -16.58
CA PRO A 43 -13.35 4.84 -16.46
C PRO A 43 -14.51 4.39 -17.36
N ALA A 44 -14.25 3.59 -18.40
CA ALA A 44 -15.29 3.06 -19.30
C ALA A 44 -16.32 2.16 -18.59
N VAL A 45 -16.04 1.69 -17.36
CA VAL A 45 -17.01 0.96 -16.53
C VAL A 45 -17.57 1.92 -15.48
N PRO A 46 -18.82 2.42 -15.63
CA PRO A 46 -19.36 3.47 -14.75
C PRO A 46 -19.36 3.09 -13.26
N LEU A 47 -19.60 1.81 -12.95
CA LEU A 47 -19.56 1.31 -11.56
C LEU A 47 -18.21 1.57 -10.89
N PHE A 48 -17.10 1.53 -11.64
CA PHE A 48 -15.75 1.69 -11.07
C PHE A 48 -15.52 3.09 -10.51
N SER A 49 -16.15 4.12 -11.08
CA SER A 49 -16.05 5.48 -10.53
C SER A 49 -16.64 5.61 -9.12
N TYR A 50 -17.58 4.74 -8.74
CA TYR A 50 -18.16 4.72 -7.39
C TYR A 50 -17.25 4.06 -6.36
N LEU A 51 -16.34 3.19 -6.79
CA LEU A 51 -15.44 2.46 -5.89
C LEU A 51 -14.27 3.29 -5.39
N GLN A 52 -14.07 4.51 -5.93
CA GLN A 52 -12.97 5.41 -5.53
C GLN A 52 -11.63 4.67 -5.38
N GLY A 53 -11.31 3.79 -6.32
CA GLY A 53 -10.23 2.80 -6.20
C GLY A 53 -8.84 3.39 -5.95
N TRP A 54 -8.62 4.65 -6.33
CA TRP A 54 -7.39 5.40 -6.02
C TRP A 54 -7.11 5.52 -4.52
N THR A 55 -8.16 5.48 -3.66
CA THR A 55 -8.01 5.56 -2.20
C THR A 55 -7.34 4.34 -1.59
N ALA A 56 -7.34 3.21 -2.31
CA ALA A 56 -6.68 1.98 -1.86
C ALA A 56 -5.16 2.16 -1.68
N VAL A 57 -4.55 3.11 -2.39
CA VAL A 57 -3.14 3.49 -2.22
C VAL A 57 -2.86 3.95 -0.78
N TRP A 58 -3.81 4.63 -0.16
CA TRP A 58 -3.67 5.13 1.21
C TRP A 58 -3.72 4.00 2.24
N VAL A 59 -4.43 2.92 1.93
CA VAL A 59 -4.37 1.69 2.73
C VAL A 59 -2.97 1.06 2.64
N PHE A 60 -2.35 1.05 1.45
CA PHE A 60 -0.95 0.58 1.32
C PHE A 60 0.00 1.43 2.15
N PHE A 61 -0.15 2.75 2.13
CA PHE A 61 0.64 3.67 2.94
C PHE A 61 0.46 3.41 4.44
N ALA A 62 -0.78 3.26 4.91
CA ALA A 62 -1.06 2.96 6.31
C ALA A 62 -0.46 1.59 6.74
N ILE A 63 -0.56 0.56 5.89
CA ILE A 63 0.08 -0.74 6.13
C ILE A 63 1.60 -0.59 6.20
N SER A 64 2.22 0.18 5.30
CA SER A 64 3.67 0.40 5.27
C SER A 64 4.14 1.15 6.52
N GLY A 65 3.45 2.23 6.91
CA GLY A 65 3.74 2.97 8.13
C GLY A 65 3.65 2.09 9.38
N TYR A 66 2.54 1.34 9.50
CA TYR A 66 2.32 0.43 10.61
C TYR A 66 3.40 -0.67 10.70
N LEU A 67 3.63 -1.41 9.62
CA LEU A 67 4.54 -2.55 9.63
C LEU A 67 6.00 -2.12 9.87
N VAL A 68 6.44 -1.03 9.26
CA VAL A 68 7.80 -0.51 9.45
C VAL A 68 8.01 -0.10 10.90
N THR A 69 7.10 0.68 11.45
CA THR A 69 7.20 1.17 12.83
C THR A 69 7.17 0.03 13.82
N MET A 70 6.24 -0.90 13.68
CA MET A 70 6.16 -2.10 14.53
C MET A 70 7.46 -2.91 14.48
N LEU A 71 8.06 -3.09 13.31
CA LEU A 71 9.33 -3.82 13.18
C LEU A 71 10.49 -3.08 13.86
N LEU A 72 10.56 -1.75 13.71
CA LEU A 72 11.60 -0.93 14.36
C LEU A 72 11.47 -0.96 15.89
N ILE A 73 10.26 -0.80 16.42
CA ILE A 73 10.00 -0.88 17.88
C ILE A 73 10.42 -2.25 18.42
N ARG A 74 10.07 -3.33 17.73
CA ARG A 74 10.42 -4.69 18.14
C ARG A 74 11.92 -4.96 18.06
N GLU A 75 12.59 -4.46 17.02
CA GLU A 75 14.04 -4.56 16.87
C GLU A 75 14.75 -3.81 18.00
N GLU A 76 14.32 -2.57 18.29
CA GLU A 76 14.87 -1.76 19.38
C GLU A 76 14.67 -2.43 20.75
N ARG A 77 13.46 -2.95 21.01
CA ARG A 77 13.17 -3.67 22.27
C ARG A 77 14.01 -4.93 22.45
N LYS A 78 14.26 -5.67 21.37
CA LYS A 78 15.02 -6.92 21.40
C LYS A 78 16.54 -6.71 21.46
N ALA A 79 17.05 -5.72 20.72
CA ALA A 79 18.49 -5.52 20.51
C ALA A 79 19.03 -4.25 21.17
N GLY A 80 18.18 -3.43 21.82
CA GLY A 80 18.55 -2.15 22.42
C GLY A 80 18.75 -1.00 21.42
N ALA A 81 18.81 -1.30 20.15
CA ALA A 81 18.94 -0.31 19.06
C ALA A 81 18.46 -0.89 17.73
N ILE A 82 18.09 -0.02 16.78
CA ILE A 82 17.77 -0.42 15.42
C ILE A 82 19.03 -0.54 14.55
N ALA A 83 19.06 -1.53 13.67
CA ALA A 83 20.12 -1.73 12.70
C ALA A 83 19.78 -1.02 11.38
N TYR A 84 20.01 0.30 11.32
CA TYR A 84 19.60 1.15 10.19
C TYR A 84 20.13 0.67 8.84
N GLY A 85 21.43 0.36 8.73
CA GLY A 85 22.02 -0.15 7.48
C GLY A 85 21.34 -1.45 6.99
N PRO A 86 21.28 -2.51 7.80
CA PRO A 86 20.52 -3.72 7.48
C PRO A 86 19.05 -3.47 7.14
N PHE A 87 18.37 -2.53 7.81
CA PHE A 87 17.01 -2.14 7.47
C PHE A 87 16.95 -1.57 6.04
N LEU A 88 17.81 -0.60 5.69
CA LEU A 88 17.86 -0.02 4.36
C LEU A 88 18.16 -1.05 3.27
N VAL A 89 19.12 -1.95 3.50
CA VAL A 89 19.44 -3.04 2.57
C VAL A 89 18.20 -3.90 2.29
N ARG A 90 17.46 -4.29 3.33
CA ARG A 90 16.22 -5.08 3.16
C ARG A 90 15.14 -4.32 2.38
N ARG A 91 14.99 -3.01 2.58
CA ARG A 91 14.04 -2.17 1.85
C ARG A 91 14.46 -1.91 0.42
N PHE A 92 15.74 -1.63 0.18
CA PHE A 92 16.31 -1.49 -1.15
C PHE A 92 16.03 -2.71 -2.02
N PHE A 93 16.39 -3.89 -1.56
CA PHE A 93 16.20 -5.14 -2.31
C PHE A 93 14.73 -5.56 -2.43
N ARG A 94 13.84 -5.02 -1.62
CA ARG A 94 12.39 -5.19 -1.73
C ARG A 94 11.78 -4.37 -2.85
N ILE A 95 12.29 -3.15 -3.09
CA ILE A 95 11.65 -2.16 -3.96
C ILE A 95 12.43 -2.01 -5.27
N VAL A 96 13.72 -1.66 -5.17
CA VAL A 96 14.48 -1.17 -6.32
C VAL A 96 14.62 -2.20 -7.45
N PRO A 97 14.89 -3.49 -7.22
CA PRO A 97 15.03 -4.44 -8.32
C PRO A 97 13.74 -4.63 -9.14
N GLY A 98 12.58 -4.76 -8.47
CA GLY A 98 11.30 -4.87 -9.15
C GLY A 98 10.92 -3.59 -9.90
N TYR A 99 11.20 -2.43 -9.31
CA TYR A 99 10.99 -1.12 -9.93
C TYR A 99 11.87 -0.93 -11.18
N ALA A 100 13.16 -1.26 -11.09
CA ALA A 100 14.09 -1.18 -12.22
C ALA A 100 13.66 -2.12 -13.37
N ALA A 101 13.21 -3.33 -13.03
CA ALA A 101 12.66 -4.25 -14.02
C ALA A 101 11.40 -3.69 -14.69
N ALA A 102 10.51 -3.03 -13.94
CA ALA A 102 9.33 -2.36 -14.49
C ALA A 102 9.74 -1.21 -15.42
N ILE A 103 10.69 -0.36 -15.04
CA ILE A 103 11.24 0.69 -15.93
C ILE A 103 11.72 0.08 -17.26
N LEU A 104 12.46 -1.01 -17.20
CA LEU A 104 12.97 -1.69 -18.40
C LEU A 104 11.83 -2.26 -19.26
N ILE A 105 10.82 -2.88 -18.64
CA ILE A 105 9.64 -3.42 -19.34
C ILE A 105 8.87 -2.31 -20.03
N TYR A 106 8.61 -1.18 -19.36
CA TYR A 106 7.95 -0.03 -19.94
C TYR A 106 8.78 0.56 -21.07
N TRP A 107 10.09 0.74 -20.87
CA TRP A 107 10.97 1.25 -21.91
C TRP A 107 10.92 0.40 -23.19
N ILE A 108 11.02 -0.94 -23.07
CA ILE A 108 10.94 -1.86 -24.21
C ILE A 108 9.56 -1.78 -24.86
N ALA A 109 8.46 -1.82 -24.09
CA ALA A 109 7.12 -1.80 -24.63
C ALA A 109 6.82 -0.48 -25.38
N LEU A 110 7.16 0.67 -24.79
CA LEU A 110 6.93 1.98 -25.38
C LEU A 110 7.78 2.19 -26.63
N TYR A 111 9.03 1.71 -26.64
CA TYR A 111 9.90 1.78 -27.81
C TYR A 111 9.40 0.90 -28.96
N SER A 112 8.87 -0.28 -28.65
CA SER A 112 8.50 -1.28 -29.66
C SER A 112 7.09 -1.12 -30.24
N LEU A 113 6.24 -0.31 -29.61
CA LEU A 113 4.84 -0.14 -29.99
C LEU A 113 4.58 1.24 -30.59
N PRO A 114 4.48 1.39 -31.93
CA PRO A 114 4.31 2.69 -32.59
C PRO A 114 3.12 3.52 -32.07
N PRO A 115 1.96 2.94 -31.69
CA PRO A 115 0.88 3.72 -31.11
C PRO A 115 1.20 4.37 -29.76
N LEU A 116 2.30 4.01 -29.11
CA LEU A 116 2.77 4.57 -27.83
C LEU A 116 3.99 5.49 -27.99
N ALA A 117 4.28 5.95 -29.20
CA ALA A 117 5.45 6.79 -29.48
C ALA A 117 5.47 8.09 -28.67
N ASP A 118 4.33 8.75 -28.50
CA ASP A 118 4.23 9.97 -27.69
C ASP A 118 4.48 9.68 -26.21
N GLU A 119 3.95 8.57 -25.69
CA GLU A 119 4.21 8.12 -24.32
C GLU A 119 5.68 7.74 -24.12
N TYR A 120 6.36 7.21 -25.16
CA TYR A 120 7.79 6.95 -25.12
C TYR A 120 8.60 8.23 -24.92
N GLN A 121 8.30 9.29 -25.68
CA GLN A 121 9.00 10.57 -25.54
C GLN A 121 8.80 11.17 -24.15
N LEU A 122 7.57 11.16 -23.66
CA LEU A 122 7.23 11.62 -22.31
C LEU A 122 7.93 10.78 -21.22
N PHE A 123 8.00 9.48 -21.38
CA PHE A 123 8.69 8.57 -20.46
C PHE A 123 10.20 8.86 -20.43
N MET A 124 10.82 9.02 -21.59
CA MET A 124 12.27 9.32 -21.70
C MET A 124 12.62 10.68 -21.08
N ALA A 125 11.80 11.71 -21.31
CA ALA A 125 12.00 13.03 -20.71
C ALA A 125 11.95 12.98 -19.16
N ARG A 126 11.23 12.04 -18.59
CA ARG A 126 11.05 11.88 -17.14
C ARG A 126 11.92 10.77 -16.52
N LEU A 127 12.66 10.04 -17.35
CA LEU A 127 13.52 8.94 -16.91
C LEU A 127 14.48 9.32 -15.76
N PRO A 128 15.09 10.51 -15.71
CA PRO A 128 15.94 10.91 -14.58
C PRO A 128 15.21 10.86 -13.23
N PHE A 129 13.94 11.28 -13.18
CA PHE A 129 13.14 11.20 -11.96
C PHE A 129 12.83 9.74 -11.56
N TYR A 130 12.57 8.88 -12.54
CA TYR A 130 12.34 7.47 -12.29
C TYR A 130 13.57 6.77 -11.73
N LEU A 131 14.74 7.02 -12.33
CA LEU A 131 16.01 6.43 -11.91
C LEU A 131 16.49 6.92 -10.52
N THR A 132 16.08 8.11 -10.12
CA THR A 132 16.42 8.69 -8.81
C THR A 132 15.38 8.40 -7.71
N LEU A 133 14.38 7.56 -7.98
CA LEU A 133 13.26 7.26 -7.06
C LEU A 133 12.48 8.53 -6.65
N MET A 134 12.31 9.45 -7.59
CA MET A 134 11.57 10.71 -7.43
C MET A 134 10.41 10.85 -8.44
N PRO A 135 9.65 9.77 -8.75
CA PRO A 135 8.60 9.82 -9.77
C PRO A 135 7.47 10.80 -9.43
N GLU A 136 7.23 11.13 -8.18
CA GLU A 136 6.22 12.11 -7.78
C GLU A 136 6.51 13.54 -8.26
N TYR A 137 7.75 13.85 -8.60
CA TYR A 137 8.13 15.14 -9.21
C TYR A 137 8.14 15.12 -10.73
N ALA A 138 7.92 13.95 -11.34
CA ALA A 138 7.92 13.79 -12.79
C ALA A 138 6.61 14.25 -13.45
N HIS A 139 5.55 14.53 -12.70
CA HIS A 139 4.18 14.69 -13.20
C HIS A 139 3.56 16.02 -12.77
N THR A 140 4.22 17.13 -13.11
CA THR A 140 3.72 18.47 -12.79
C THR A 140 2.63 18.93 -13.76
N ASP A 141 2.74 18.57 -15.05
CA ASP A 141 1.91 19.17 -16.09
C ASP A 141 1.15 18.15 -16.95
N VAL A 142 1.70 16.95 -17.18
CA VAL A 142 1.10 15.91 -18.02
C VAL A 142 1.24 14.55 -17.36
N PHE A 143 0.10 13.84 -17.24
CA PHE A 143 0.10 12.45 -16.79
C PHE A 143 0.73 11.55 -17.87
N THR A 144 1.58 10.63 -17.45
CA THR A 144 2.21 9.63 -18.30
C THR A 144 1.72 8.24 -17.93
N ILE A 145 1.94 7.30 -18.83
CA ILE A 145 1.64 5.88 -18.58
C ILE A 145 2.32 5.31 -17.31
N PHE A 146 3.40 5.94 -16.82
CA PHE A 146 4.15 5.49 -15.64
C PHE A 146 3.86 6.34 -14.38
N VAL A 147 2.83 7.23 -14.44
CA VAL A 147 2.46 8.15 -13.34
C VAL A 147 2.19 7.44 -12.03
N HIS A 148 1.55 6.28 -12.05
CA HIS A 148 1.18 5.53 -10.84
C HIS A 148 2.36 5.22 -9.91
N THR A 149 3.59 5.29 -10.41
CA THR A 149 4.80 5.03 -9.60
C THR A 149 5.15 6.13 -8.59
N TRP A 150 4.42 7.26 -8.56
CA TRP A 150 4.59 8.31 -7.55
C TRP A 150 4.59 7.78 -6.11
N ILE A 151 3.82 6.72 -5.84
CA ILE A 151 3.76 6.04 -4.54
C ILE A 151 5.14 5.49 -4.12
N ILE A 152 5.93 5.00 -5.08
CA ILE A 152 7.26 4.42 -4.82
C ILE A 152 8.22 5.49 -4.31
N GLY A 153 8.17 6.70 -4.88
CA GLY A 153 8.99 7.82 -4.42
C GLY A 153 8.66 8.24 -2.99
N ILE A 154 7.38 8.31 -2.64
CA ILE A 154 6.93 8.61 -1.28
C ILE A 154 7.39 7.53 -0.30
N GLU A 155 7.18 6.24 -0.62
CA GLU A 155 7.63 5.14 0.22
C GLU A 155 9.15 5.08 0.38
N ALA A 156 9.91 5.31 -0.71
CA ALA A 156 11.37 5.30 -0.65
C ALA A 156 11.92 6.37 0.30
N LYS A 157 11.37 7.58 0.25
CA LYS A 157 11.74 8.67 1.18
C LYS A 157 11.33 8.34 2.61
N PHE A 158 10.14 7.81 2.81
CA PHE A 158 9.71 7.35 4.13
C PHE A 158 10.67 6.31 4.70
N TYR A 159 11.08 5.30 3.94
CA TYR A 159 12.03 4.28 4.41
C TYR A 159 13.44 4.83 4.65
N LEU A 160 13.84 5.85 3.93
CA LEU A 160 15.14 6.50 4.13
C LEU A 160 15.15 7.36 5.39
N PHE A 161 14.14 8.21 5.57
CA PHE A 161 14.19 9.24 6.61
C PHE A 161 13.52 8.85 7.92
N PHE A 162 12.42 8.10 7.87
CA PHE A 162 11.65 7.79 9.07
C PHE A 162 12.46 7.02 10.16
N PRO A 163 13.27 5.99 9.82
CA PRO A 163 14.03 5.28 10.86
C PRO A 163 15.08 6.16 11.55
N LEU A 164 15.50 7.27 10.94
CA LEU A 164 16.39 8.23 11.60
C LEU A 164 15.73 8.85 12.83
N ALA A 165 14.40 9.01 12.83
CA ALA A 165 13.67 9.48 14.01
C ALA A 165 13.87 8.52 15.20
N PHE A 166 13.94 7.19 14.97
CA PHE A 166 14.23 6.21 16.02
C PHE A 166 15.66 6.27 16.52
N LEU A 167 16.61 6.67 15.67
CA LEU A 167 18.00 6.87 16.09
C LEU A 167 18.18 8.14 16.92
N LEU A 168 17.46 9.20 16.56
CA LEU A 168 17.61 10.54 17.14
C LEU A 168 16.75 10.73 18.40
N ILE A 169 15.56 10.13 18.43
CA ILE A 169 14.58 10.31 19.51
C ILE A 169 14.36 8.95 20.18
N ARG A 170 14.86 8.79 21.40
CA ARG A 170 14.74 7.53 22.14
C ARG A 170 13.46 7.42 22.96
N ASP A 171 12.92 8.54 23.42
CA ASP A 171 11.70 8.57 24.18
C ASP A 171 10.47 8.33 23.29
N GLU A 172 9.62 7.38 23.66
CA GLU A 172 8.45 6.95 22.89
C GLU A 172 7.39 8.05 22.81
N GLY A 173 7.21 8.84 23.89
CA GLY A 173 6.26 9.95 23.94
C GLY A 173 6.68 11.08 23.01
N TRP A 174 7.98 11.41 22.97
CA TRP A 174 8.50 12.40 22.03
C TRP A 174 8.41 11.91 20.57
N ARG A 175 8.67 10.63 20.29
CA ARG A 175 8.45 10.07 18.94
C ARG A 175 7.01 10.25 18.48
N PHE A 176 6.06 9.92 19.37
CA PHE A 176 4.64 10.09 19.07
C PHE A 176 4.30 11.57 18.89
N GLY A 177 4.76 12.45 19.79
CA GLY A 177 4.53 13.90 19.70
C GLY A 177 5.04 14.49 18.37
N VAL A 178 6.28 14.15 17.97
CA VAL A 178 6.84 14.60 16.70
C VAL A 178 6.02 14.05 15.51
N THR A 179 5.62 12.77 15.54
CA THR A 179 4.78 12.19 14.50
C THR A 179 3.44 12.91 14.39
N ALA A 180 2.79 13.18 15.53
CA ALA A 180 1.50 13.87 15.59
C ALA A 180 1.59 15.31 15.05
N VAL A 181 2.61 16.07 15.50
CA VAL A 181 2.85 17.44 15.02
C VAL A 181 3.13 17.46 13.53
N THR A 182 4.00 16.55 13.03
CA THR A 182 4.29 16.43 11.61
C THR A 182 3.02 16.14 10.82
N THR A 183 2.17 15.21 11.30
CA THR A 183 0.90 14.88 10.65
C THR A 183 -0.03 16.11 10.61
N ALA A 184 -0.13 16.86 11.72
CA ALA A 184 -0.96 18.07 11.77
C ALA A 184 -0.46 19.16 10.79
N VAL A 185 0.86 19.38 10.72
CA VAL A 185 1.47 20.34 9.78
C VAL A 185 1.21 19.93 8.33
N LEU A 186 1.39 18.66 7.99
CA LEU A 186 1.12 18.15 6.65
C LEU A 186 -0.36 18.22 6.28
N THR A 187 -1.25 17.95 7.24
CA THR A 187 -2.71 18.10 7.05
C THR A 187 -3.07 19.57 6.79
N TRP A 188 -2.47 20.50 7.54
CA TRP A 188 -2.66 21.94 7.34
C TRP A 188 -2.12 22.43 6.00
N GLN A 189 -0.96 21.91 5.56
CA GLN A 189 -0.37 22.24 4.27
C GLN A 189 -1.26 21.86 3.08
N GLY A 190 -2.05 20.78 3.20
CA GLY A 190 -3.19 20.47 2.33
C GLY A 190 -2.87 19.95 0.94
N SER A 191 -1.60 19.78 0.55
CA SER A 191 -1.28 19.20 -0.76
C SER A 191 -1.56 17.70 -0.81
N PHE A 192 -1.80 17.17 -2.02
CA PHE A 192 -2.00 15.73 -2.22
C PHE A 192 -0.82 14.89 -1.70
N THR A 193 0.42 15.34 -1.95
CA THR A 193 1.63 14.69 -1.45
C THR A 193 1.70 14.72 0.09
N ALA A 194 1.37 15.85 0.72
CA ALA A 194 1.33 15.96 2.18
C ALA A 194 0.30 15.00 2.79
N HIS A 195 -0.92 14.97 2.24
CA HIS A 195 -1.95 14.03 2.68
C HIS A 195 -1.54 12.56 2.49
N SER A 196 -0.76 12.26 1.44
CA SER A 196 -0.22 10.91 1.24
C SER A 196 0.75 10.50 2.35
N TYR A 197 1.61 11.42 2.80
CA TYR A 197 2.42 11.19 4.00
C TYR A 197 1.58 11.07 5.26
N CYS A 198 0.47 11.80 5.39
CA CYS A 198 -0.45 11.63 6.53
C CYS A 198 -0.99 10.20 6.63
N ALA A 199 -1.26 9.53 5.50
CA ALA A 199 -1.69 8.13 5.52
C ALA A 199 -0.60 7.18 6.04
N ILE A 200 0.68 7.40 5.67
CA ILE A 200 1.80 6.65 6.22
C ILE A 200 1.91 6.91 7.73
N LEU A 201 1.89 8.20 8.13
CA LEU A 201 2.04 8.60 9.53
C LEU A 201 0.86 8.15 10.40
N ALA A 202 -0.34 8.02 9.85
CA ALA A 202 -1.46 7.41 10.55
C ALA A 202 -1.19 5.94 10.90
N GLY A 203 -0.56 5.18 10.00
CA GLY A 203 -0.06 3.83 10.28
C GLY A 203 1.07 3.82 11.32
N VAL A 204 2.00 4.80 11.26
CA VAL A 204 3.06 5.00 12.27
C VAL A 204 2.46 5.24 13.65
N MET A 205 1.54 6.21 13.77
CA MET A 205 0.86 6.54 15.03
C MET A 205 0.09 5.34 15.57
N LEU A 206 -0.60 4.60 14.72
CA LEU A 206 -1.28 3.38 15.12
C LEU A 206 -0.31 2.37 15.75
N ALA A 207 0.84 2.12 15.12
CA ALA A 207 1.84 1.20 15.66
C ALA A 207 2.39 1.66 17.01
N GLN A 208 2.66 2.97 17.17
CA GLN A 208 3.11 3.54 18.44
C GLN A 208 2.03 3.44 19.53
N LEU A 209 0.78 3.76 19.23
CA LEU A 209 -0.34 3.68 20.17
C LEU A 209 -0.60 2.24 20.64
N LEU A 210 -0.47 1.27 19.76
CA LEU A 210 -0.68 -0.13 20.11
C LEU A 210 0.40 -0.70 21.05
N GLU A 211 1.52 -0.02 21.25
CA GLU A 211 2.53 -0.40 22.25
C GLU A 211 2.19 0.09 23.67
N TRP A 212 1.24 1.03 23.81
CA TRP A 212 0.81 1.53 25.11
C TRP A 212 -0.42 0.78 25.62
N PRO A 213 -0.40 0.13 26.78
CA PRO A 213 -1.50 -0.74 27.26
C PRO A 213 -2.86 -0.05 27.28
N ARG A 214 -2.90 1.24 27.70
CA ARG A 214 -4.16 2.01 27.74
C ARG A 214 -4.69 2.32 26.37
N ALA A 215 -3.84 2.74 25.43
CA ALA A 215 -4.24 3.05 24.06
C ALA A 215 -4.63 1.77 23.33
N TYR A 216 -3.89 0.67 23.55
CA TYR A 216 -4.26 -0.66 23.05
C TYR A 216 -5.68 -1.04 23.46
N ALA A 217 -6.03 -0.93 24.75
CA ALA A 217 -7.35 -1.28 25.26
C ALA A 217 -8.46 -0.44 24.61
N VAL A 218 -8.22 0.86 24.39
CA VAL A 218 -9.16 1.74 23.69
C VAL A 218 -9.35 1.31 22.23
N ILE A 219 -8.25 1.13 21.49
CA ILE A 219 -8.31 0.73 20.07
C ILE A 219 -8.94 -0.66 19.93
N ALA A 220 -8.60 -1.59 20.79
CA ALA A 220 -9.20 -2.92 20.84
C ALA A 220 -10.72 -2.85 21.04
N THR A 221 -11.18 -1.99 21.96
CA THR A 221 -12.62 -1.74 22.18
C THR A 221 -13.28 -1.12 20.93
N LEU A 222 -12.66 -0.13 20.30
CA LEU A 222 -13.19 0.51 19.08
C LEU A 222 -13.25 -0.43 17.89
N THR A 223 -12.39 -1.43 17.84
CA THR A 223 -12.39 -2.47 16.77
C THR A 223 -13.27 -3.66 17.11
N ARG A 224 -13.81 -3.77 18.34
CA ARG A 224 -14.68 -4.86 18.80
C ARG A 224 -16.12 -4.74 18.25
N VAL A 225 -16.22 -4.56 16.95
CA VAL A 225 -17.47 -4.37 16.22
C VAL A 225 -17.58 -5.41 15.09
N PRO A 226 -18.82 -5.70 14.61
CA PRO A 226 -18.99 -6.55 13.41
C PRO A 226 -18.23 -6.01 12.20
N ALA A 227 -17.79 -6.91 11.31
CA ALA A 227 -17.07 -6.52 10.09
C ALA A 227 -17.86 -5.58 9.17
N THR A 228 -19.18 -5.55 9.30
CA THR A 228 -20.06 -4.59 8.58
C THR A 228 -19.81 -3.14 8.96
N VAL A 229 -19.32 -2.86 10.17
CA VAL A 229 -19.02 -1.48 10.62
C VAL A 229 -17.82 -0.88 9.87
N PRO A 230 -16.61 -1.51 9.86
CA PRO A 230 -15.51 -0.99 9.07
C PRO A 230 -15.83 -0.94 7.56
N MET A 231 -16.59 -1.90 7.03
CA MET A 231 -17.05 -1.84 5.64
C MET A 231 -18.03 -0.69 5.41
N GLY A 232 -18.91 -0.40 6.37
CA GLY A 232 -19.81 0.77 6.34
C GLY A 232 -19.02 2.09 6.27
N PHE A 233 -17.92 2.22 7.04
CA PHE A 233 -17.05 3.39 6.96
C PHE A 233 -16.40 3.55 5.58
N VAL A 234 -15.95 2.45 4.96
CA VAL A 234 -15.40 2.48 3.60
C VAL A 234 -16.46 2.94 2.59
N VAL A 235 -17.67 2.38 2.65
CA VAL A 235 -18.76 2.77 1.76
C VAL A 235 -19.15 4.23 1.97
N ALA A 236 -19.31 4.67 3.24
CA ALA A 236 -19.61 6.06 3.55
C ALA A 236 -18.53 7.01 3.01
N LEU A 237 -17.25 6.64 3.18
CA LEU A 237 -16.12 7.40 2.64
C LEU A 237 -16.19 7.50 1.12
N PHE A 238 -16.48 6.40 0.40
CA PHE A 238 -16.60 6.40 -1.06
C PHE A 238 -17.74 7.30 -1.53
N VAL A 239 -18.87 7.32 -0.81
CA VAL A 239 -19.98 8.22 -1.10
C VAL A 239 -19.58 9.68 -0.83
N MET A 240 -18.94 9.97 0.30
CA MET A 240 -18.50 11.33 0.65
C MET A 240 -17.50 11.90 -0.37
N LEU A 241 -16.53 11.09 -0.82
CA LEU A 241 -15.50 11.51 -1.78
C LEU A 241 -16.04 11.89 -3.16
N ARG A 242 -17.31 11.58 -3.47
CA ARG A 242 -17.97 12.08 -4.68
C ARG A 242 -18.36 13.54 -4.60
N TYR A 243 -18.50 14.08 -3.40
CA TYR A 243 -19.04 15.41 -3.16
C TYR A 243 -18.04 16.35 -2.51
N VAL A 244 -17.12 15.79 -1.70
CA VAL A 244 -16.16 16.59 -0.92
C VAL A 244 -14.83 15.83 -0.86
N GLU A 245 -13.74 16.52 -1.10
CA GLU A 245 -12.40 15.97 -0.88
C GLU A 245 -12.05 15.97 0.61
N VAL A 246 -12.20 14.81 1.24
CA VAL A 246 -11.88 14.58 2.66
C VAL A 246 -10.67 13.67 2.82
N LEU A 247 -9.55 14.06 2.23
CA LEU A 247 -8.32 13.26 2.22
C LEU A 247 -7.83 12.84 3.63
N PRO A 248 -7.88 13.67 4.68
CA PRO A 248 -7.52 13.22 6.02
C PRO A 248 -8.41 12.09 6.55
N ALA A 249 -9.70 12.06 6.19
CA ALA A 249 -10.60 10.98 6.59
C ALA A 249 -10.19 9.64 5.94
N VAL A 250 -9.66 9.66 4.71
CA VAL A 250 -9.13 8.45 4.05
C VAL A 250 -7.98 7.85 4.88
N ALA A 251 -7.06 8.68 5.39
CA ALA A 251 -5.94 8.23 6.22
C ALA A 251 -6.44 7.58 7.54
N VAL A 252 -7.44 8.19 8.18
CA VAL A 252 -8.04 7.67 9.42
C VAL A 252 -8.74 6.33 9.16
N VAL A 253 -9.56 6.21 8.11
CA VAL A 253 -10.24 4.97 7.76
C VAL A 253 -9.23 3.89 7.39
N ALA A 254 -8.16 4.23 6.66
CA ALA A 254 -7.08 3.29 6.32
C ALA A 254 -6.38 2.76 7.59
N ALA A 255 -6.02 3.63 8.54
CA ALA A 255 -5.44 3.23 9.81
C ALA A 255 -6.40 2.37 10.65
N TYR A 256 -7.71 2.73 10.66
CA TYR A 256 -8.72 1.93 11.34
C TYR A 256 -8.88 0.52 10.74
N LEU A 257 -8.83 0.37 9.40
CA LEU A 257 -8.82 -0.94 8.74
C LEU A 257 -7.59 -1.76 9.13
N VAL A 258 -6.42 -1.12 9.19
CA VAL A 258 -5.17 -1.77 9.65
C VAL A 258 -5.32 -2.22 11.11
N ALA A 259 -5.86 -1.38 12.00
CA ALA A 259 -6.12 -1.73 13.39
C ALA A 259 -7.08 -2.91 13.51
N TYR A 260 -8.19 -2.87 12.77
CA TYR A 260 -9.20 -3.92 12.77
C TYR A 260 -8.61 -5.27 12.34
N VAL A 261 -7.88 -5.31 11.22
CA VAL A 261 -7.22 -6.54 10.72
C VAL A 261 -6.13 -7.03 11.67
N THR A 262 -5.48 -6.11 12.39
CA THR A 262 -4.46 -6.45 13.37
C THR A 262 -5.05 -7.12 14.61
N LEU A 263 -6.15 -6.58 15.13
CA LEU A 263 -6.64 -6.94 16.47
C LEU A 263 -7.78 -7.94 16.47
N GLN A 264 -8.58 -8.02 15.39
CA GLN A 264 -9.78 -8.83 15.37
C GLN A 264 -9.59 -10.15 14.61
N GLU A 265 -10.03 -11.25 15.25
CA GLU A 265 -10.12 -12.58 14.66
C GLU A 265 -11.58 -12.89 14.30
N GLY A 266 -11.99 -12.52 13.11
CA GLY A 266 -13.38 -12.71 12.67
C GLY A 266 -13.47 -13.06 11.19
N ILE A 267 -14.70 -12.96 10.65
CA ILE A 267 -14.99 -13.27 9.24
C ILE A 267 -14.10 -12.47 8.27
N MET A 268 -13.89 -11.17 8.55
CA MET A 268 -13.06 -10.31 7.71
C MET A 268 -11.63 -10.84 7.60
N ARG A 269 -11.02 -11.24 8.73
CA ARG A 269 -9.67 -11.82 8.72
C ARG A 269 -9.62 -13.14 7.98
N ARG A 270 -10.66 -14.01 8.15
CA ARG A 270 -10.73 -15.29 7.41
C ARG A 270 -10.80 -15.05 5.90
N VAL A 271 -11.63 -14.10 5.47
CA VAL A 271 -11.73 -13.70 4.04
C VAL A 271 -10.39 -13.15 3.54
N LEU A 272 -9.76 -12.24 4.27
CA LEU A 272 -8.47 -11.65 3.89
C LEU A 272 -7.30 -12.67 3.94
N ALA A 273 -7.42 -13.72 4.74
CA ALA A 273 -6.47 -14.83 4.80
C ALA A 273 -6.76 -15.94 3.77
N TYR A 274 -7.76 -15.77 2.91
CA TYR A 274 -8.07 -16.72 1.85
C TYR A 274 -6.91 -16.86 0.87
N GLY A 275 -6.49 -18.11 0.59
CA GLY A 275 -5.27 -18.41 -0.14
C GLY A 275 -5.06 -17.61 -1.43
N PRO A 276 -6.02 -17.54 -2.35
CA PRO A 276 -5.91 -16.74 -3.57
C PRO A 276 -5.69 -15.24 -3.33
N LEU A 277 -6.33 -14.64 -2.29
CA LEU A 277 -6.09 -13.24 -1.93
C LEU A 277 -4.69 -13.05 -1.35
N VAL A 278 -4.25 -13.94 -0.49
CA VAL A 278 -2.88 -13.92 0.06
C VAL A 278 -1.86 -14.06 -1.08
N TYR A 279 -2.10 -14.99 -2.00
CA TYR A 279 -1.25 -15.17 -3.18
C TYR A 279 -1.13 -13.89 -4.01
N LEU A 280 -2.25 -13.25 -4.35
CA LEU A 280 -2.27 -12.00 -5.11
C LEU A 280 -1.63 -10.85 -4.31
N GLY A 281 -1.90 -10.76 -3.02
CA GLY A 281 -1.34 -9.73 -2.15
C GLY A 281 0.18 -9.78 -2.04
N GLN A 282 0.76 -10.97 -2.02
CA GLN A 282 2.22 -11.13 -2.05
C GLN A 282 2.86 -10.68 -3.36
N ARG A 283 2.12 -10.69 -4.47
CA ARG A 283 2.53 -10.25 -5.82
C ARG A 283 2.03 -8.84 -6.14
N SER A 284 1.30 -8.23 -5.22
CA SER A 284 0.65 -6.92 -5.46
C SER A 284 1.63 -5.81 -5.84
N TYR A 285 2.90 -5.91 -5.43
CA TYR A 285 3.92 -4.94 -5.80
C TYR A 285 4.24 -5.00 -7.30
N GLY A 286 4.62 -6.17 -7.83
CA GLY A 286 4.84 -6.34 -9.26
C GLY A 286 3.57 -6.11 -10.08
N ALA A 287 2.42 -6.56 -9.58
CA ALA A 287 1.13 -6.32 -10.22
C ALA A 287 0.81 -4.81 -10.29
N TYR A 288 1.05 -4.06 -9.21
CA TYR A 288 0.90 -2.62 -9.18
C TYR A 288 1.83 -1.91 -10.18
N LEU A 289 3.06 -2.36 -10.32
CA LEU A 289 4.00 -1.77 -11.28
C LEU A 289 3.57 -1.97 -12.75
N LEU A 290 2.91 -3.08 -13.07
CA LEU A 290 2.66 -3.48 -14.47
C LEU A 290 1.23 -3.21 -14.95
N HIS A 291 0.25 -2.96 -14.06
CA HIS A 291 -1.16 -2.91 -14.44
C HIS A 291 -1.51 -1.79 -15.43
N VAL A 292 -0.87 -0.60 -15.31
CA VAL A 292 -1.19 0.53 -16.21
C VAL A 292 -0.74 0.24 -17.64
N LEU A 293 0.42 -0.40 -17.83
CA LEU A 293 0.84 -0.88 -19.15
C LEU A 293 -0.17 -1.89 -19.72
N ALA A 294 -0.62 -2.84 -18.91
CA ALA A 294 -1.61 -3.84 -19.34
C ALA A 294 -2.95 -3.19 -19.70
N ILE A 295 -3.38 -2.15 -18.98
CA ILE A 295 -4.58 -1.36 -19.31
C ILE A 295 -4.44 -0.68 -20.68
N HIS A 296 -3.31 -0.03 -20.94
CA HIS A 296 -3.07 0.63 -22.24
C HIS A 296 -3.07 -0.37 -23.39
N LEU A 297 -2.46 -1.54 -23.21
CA LEU A 297 -2.52 -2.63 -24.19
C LEU A 297 -3.96 -3.12 -24.39
N GLY A 298 -4.75 -3.21 -23.33
CA GLY A 298 -6.17 -3.53 -23.40
C GLY A 298 -6.97 -2.46 -24.16
N TYR A 299 -6.71 -1.18 -23.93
CA TYR A 299 -7.35 -0.09 -24.68
C TYR A 299 -7.00 -0.11 -26.18
N MET A 300 -5.76 -0.45 -26.50
CA MET A 300 -5.35 -0.64 -27.90
C MET A 300 -6.11 -1.79 -28.57
N ALA A 301 -6.37 -2.87 -27.83
CA ALA A 301 -7.04 -4.06 -28.36
C ALA A 301 -8.57 -3.94 -28.45
N PHE A 302 -9.20 -3.29 -27.48
CA PHE A 302 -10.67 -3.31 -27.31
C PHE A 302 -11.33 -1.93 -27.37
N GLY A 303 -10.54 -0.83 -27.36
CA GLY A 303 -11.04 0.53 -27.19
C GLY A 303 -11.25 0.91 -25.72
N SER A 304 -11.50 2.21 -25.47
CA SER A 304 -11.53 2.79 -24.12
C SER A 304 -12.84 3.48 -23.73
N THR A 305 -13.85 3.50 -24.59
CA THR A 305 -15.00 4.42 -24.46
C THR A 305 -16.32 3.74 -24.11
N THR A 306 -16.44 2.43 -24.30
CA THR A 306 -17.71 1.71 -24.10
C THR A 306 -17.63 0.77 -22.90
N LEU A 307 -18.78 0.46 -22.29
CA LEU A 307 -18.86 -0.51 -21.19
C LEU A 307 -18.28 -1.90 -21.59
N PRO A 308 -18.64 -2.50 -22.74
CA PRO A 308 -18.05 -3.77 -23.16
C PRO A 308 -16.52 -3.70 -23.29
N SER A 309 -15.98 -2.62 -23.90
CA SER A 309 -14.53 -2.46 -24.04
C SER A 309 -13.85 -2.32 -22.67
N GLY A 310 -14.44 -1.59 -21.71
CA GLY A 310 -13.92 -1.46 -20.35
C GLY A 310 -13.90 -2.79 -19.60
N LEU A 311 -14.95 -3.61 -19.73
CA LEU A 311 -15.00 -4.94 -19.12
C LEU A 311 -13.96 -5.89 -19.73
N LEU A 312 -13.82 -5.90 -21.07
CA LEU A 312 -12.80 -6.68 -21.76
C LEU A 312 -11.39 -6.25 -21.34
N THR A 313 -11.13 -4.94 -21.29
CA THR A 313 -9.86 -4.38 -20.81
C THR A 313 -9.59 -4.81 -19.36
N THR A 314 -10.61 -4.83 -18.48
CA THR A 314 -10.43 -5.28 -17.09
C THR A 314 -9.98 -6.74 -17.03
N VAL A 315 -10.68 -7.62 -17.73
CA VAL A 315 -10.33 -9.05 -17.78
C VAL A 315 -8.93 -9.24 -18.36
N PHE A 316 -8.64 -8.58 -19.48
CA PHE A 316 -7.33 -8.63 -20.15
C PHE A 316 -6.21 -8.14 -19.20
N THR A 317 -6.43 -7.01 -18.53
CA THR A 317 -5.48 -6.45 -17.58
C THR A 317 -5.14 -7.44 -16.48
N LEU A 318 -6.14 -8.05 -15.85
CA LEU A 318 -5.90 -9.04 -14.80
C LEU A 318 -5.24 -10.31 -15.35
N ALA A 319 -5.69 -10.79 -16.50
CA ALA A 319 -5.13 -11.97 -17.15
C ALA A 319 -3.67 -11.80 -17.59
N LEU A 320 -3.25 -10.58 -17.94
CA LEU A 320 -1.87 -10.27 -18.29
C LEU A 320 -1.03 -9.94 -17.06
N THR A 321 -1.55 -9.09 -16.16
CA THR A 321 -0.79 -8.55 -15.03
C THR A 321 -0.48 -9.61 -13.99
N ILE A 322 -1.41 -10.51 -13.66
CA ILE A 322 -1.20 -11.51 -12.60
C ILE A 322 -0.08 -12.49 -12.96
N PRO A 323 -0.04 -13.13 -14.15
CA PRO A 323 1.09 -13.97 -14.54
C PRO A 323 2.40 -13.20 -14.69
N ALA A 324 2.37 -11.96 -15.21
CA ALA A 324 3.56 -11.12 -15.32
C ALA A 324 4.14 -10.76 -13.94
N ALA A 325 3.28 -10.44 -12.97
CA ALA A 325 3.68 -10.20 -11.59
C ALA A 325 4.24 -11.46 -10.92
N GLU A 326 3.69 -12.64 -11.19
CA GLU A 326 4.24 -13.91 -10.71
C GLU A 326 5.63 -14.15 -11.28
N LEU A 327 5.81 -13.90 -12.58
CA LEU A 327 7.12 -14.03 -13.22
C LEU A 327 8.14 -13.08 -12.58
N LEU A 328 7.78 -11.79 -12.45
CA LEU A 328 8.61 -10.76 -11.82
C LEU A 328 8.96 -11.13 -10.37
N TYR A 329 7.98 -11.64 -9.62
CA TYR A 329 8.17 -12.07 -8.25
C TYR A 329 9.18 -13.21 -8.14
N ARG A 330 9.06 -14.26 -8.99
CA ARG A 330 9.95 -15.42 -8.94
C ARG A 330 11.35 -15.14 -9.45
N THR A 331 11.48 -14.32 -10.49
CA THR A 331 12.76 -14.08 -11.16
C THR A 331 13.56 -12.92 -10.58
N VAL A 332 12.89 -11.91 -10.01
CA VAL A 332 13.55 -10.68 -9.54
C VAL A 332 13.29 -10.44 -8.05
N GLU A 333 12.02 -10.29 -7.63
CA GLU A 333 11.73 -9.80 -6.28
C GLU A 333 12.19 -10.80 -5.20
N ARG A 334 11.74 -12.05 -5.30
CA ARG A 334 12.05 -13.09 -4.31
C ARG A 334 13.56 -13.39 -4.19
N PRO A 335 14.31 -13.60 -5.27
CA PRO A 335 15.77 -13.80 -5.19
C PRO A 335 16.48 -12.61 -4.54
N CYS A 336 16.09 -11.37 -4.90
CA CYS A 336 16.67 -10.17 -4.34
C CYS A 336 16.36 -10.03 -2.82
N MET A 337 15.14 -10.32 -2.40
CA MET A 337 14.78 -10.32 -0.97
C MET A 337 15.52 -11.43 -0.19
N GLU A 338 15.73 -12.60 -0.78
CA GLU A 338 16.52 -13.67 -0.16
C GLU A 338 17.99 -13.28 -0.04
N MET A 339 18.56 -12.61 -1.04
CA MET A 339 19.92 -12.04 -0.99
C MET A 339 20.05 -11.01 0.14
N ALA A 340 19.09 -10.08 0.25
CA ALA A 340 19.07 -9.09 1.34
C ALA A 340 19.07 -9.76 2.72
N ARG A 341 18.28 -10.83 2.90
CA ARG A 341 18.26 -11.59 4.16
C ARG A 341 19.63 -12.22 4.48
N ARG A 342 20.34 -12.74 3.47
CA ARG A 342 21.69 -13.31 3.65
C ARG A 342 22.69 -12.22 4.04
N LEU A 343 22.67 -11.07 3.36
CA LEU A 343 23.56 -9.94 3.62
C LEU A 343 23.31 -9.27 4.99
N THR A 344 22.10 -9.40 5.54
CA THR A 344 21.71 -8.76 6.82
C THR A 344 21.54 -9.75 7.97
N LYS A 345 21.88 -11.03 7.79
CA LYS A 345 21.97 -11.99 8.90
C LYS A 345 23.13 -11.58 9.81
N ARG A 346 22.81 -11.27 11.06
CA ARG A 346 23.76 -11.15 12.17
C ARG A 346 23.71 -12.40 13.04
#